data_6a27328db7aa809f272e6465cf528557
#
_entry.id   6a27328db7aa809f272e6465cf528557
#
_cell.length_a   1.000
_cell.length_b   1.000
_cell.length_c   1.000
_cell.angle_alpha   90.00
_cell.angle_beta   90.00
_cell.angle_gamma   90.00
#
_symmetry.space_group_name_H-M   'P 1'
#
loop_
_entity.id
_entity.type
_entity.pdbx_description
1 polymer ?
#
loop_
_entity_poly.entity_id
_entity_poly.type
_entity_poly.pdbx_seq_one_letter_code
_entity_poly.pdbx_strand_id
1 'polypeptide(L)'
;MPGLQLKKRPLSRYLKDYKHGQTHCSHCHKQLDRMALVFRGQIINKEAIAGMDQPIDDQVWLKLQHELTALCRFCSEIYCNSTPGYFDIMAFKQYLFEQTEMSHSTVREYVVRLRRLDEMLVAKNYPAETFTRETCASETLHQRIIDELPNAAHNNYRIALRKYDQYLAWQKSY
;
A
#
# COMPACT_ATOMS: atom_id res chain seq x y z
N MET A 1 -35.04 -33.57 13.74
CA MET A 1 -33.69 -33.33 13.30
C MET A 1 -33.03 -32.37 14.28
N PRO A 2 -31.99 -32.75 15.00
CA PRO A 2 -31.26 -31.78 15.82
C PRO A 2 -30.54 -30.84 14.86
N GLY A 3 -30.94 -29.56 14.81
CA GLY A 3 -30.28 -28.54 14.05
C GLY A 3 -28.80 -28.47 14.46
N LEU A 4 -27.89 -28.56 13.49
CA LEU A 4 -26.49 -28.26 13.70
C LEU A 4 -26.40 -26.87 14.33
N GLN A 5 -26.22 -26.79 15.63
CA GLN A 5 -25.86 -25.55 16.30
C GLN A 5 -24.46 -25.16 15.81
N LEU A 6 -24.41 -24.26 14.84
CA LEU A 6 -23.15 -23.67 14.35
C LEU A 6 -22.40 -23.08 15.57
N LYS A 7 -21.26 -23.64 15.85
CA LYS A 7 -20.40 -23.22 16.98
C LYS A 7 -19.97 -21.77 16.74
N LYS A 8 -20.49 -20.85 17.56
CA LYS A 8 -20.09 -19.45 17.53
C LYS A 8 -18.83 -19.25 18.36
N ARG A 9 -17.86 -18.52 17.81
CA ARG A 9 -16.61 -18.14 18.49
C ARG A 9 -16.41 -16.63 18.42
N PRO A 10 -15.72 -16.00 19.39
CA PRO A 10 -15.37 -14.59 19.31
C PRO A 10 -14.58 -14.27 18.04
N LEU A 11 -14.86 -13.15 17.39
CA LEU A 11 -14.15 -12.71 16.17
C LEU A 11 -12.63 -12.57 16.43
N SER A 12 -12.24 -12.10 17.61
CA SER A 12 -10.83 -12.00 18.01
C SER A 12 -10.06 -13.32 17.91
N ARG A 13 -10.73 -14.45 18.18
CA ARG A 13 -10.13 -15.77 18.05
C ARG A 13 -9.91 -16.17 16.61
N TYR A 14 -10.87 -15.91 15.72
CA TYR A 14 -10.72 -16.12 14.28
C TYR A 14 -9.58 -15.28 13.69
N LEU A 15 -9.49 -14.01 14.07
CA LEU A 15 -8.43 -13.12 13.63
C LEU A 15 -7.05 -13.59 14.11
N LYS A 16 -6.97 -14.10 15.33
CA LYS A 16 -5.73 -14.68 15.87
C LYS A 16 -5.31 -15.91 15.07
N ASP A 17 -6.24 -16.83 14.81
CA ASP A 17 -5.97 -18.04 14.03
C ASP A 17 -5.57 -17.69 12.59
N TYR A 18 -6.26 -16.75 11.95
CA TYR A 18 -5.91 -16.22 10.62
C TYR A 18 -4.50 -15.66 10.60
N LYS A 19 -4.16 -14.86 11.58
CA LYS A 19 -2.82 -14.25 11.70
C LYS A 19 -1.72 -15.29 11.83
N HIS A 20 -1.94 -16.35 12.56
CA HIS A 20 -0.99 -17.46 12.73
C HIS A 20 -0.77 -18.24 11.42
N GLY A 21 -1.74 -18.28 10.55
CA GLY A 21 -1.64 -18.93 9.23
C GLY A 21 -0.91 -18.12 8.17
N GLN A 22 -0.62 -16.84 8.43
CA GLN A 22 0.03 -15.95 7.45
C GLN A 22 1.53 -15.88 7.72
N THR A 23 2.34 -16.18 6.71
CA THR A 23 3.81 -16.21 6.84
C THR A 23 4.49 -15.10 6.04
N HIS A 24 3.83 -14.57 5.02
CA HIS A 24 4.38 -13.59 4.09
C HIS A 24 3.41 -12.42 3.86
N CYS A 25 3.97 -11.25 3.58
CA CYS A 25 3.19 -10.09 3.19
C CYS A 25 2.49 -10.35 1.84
N SER A 26 1.19 -10.10 1.79
CA SER A 26 0.40 -10.29 0.56
C SER A 26 0.81 -9.37 -0.60
N HIS A 27 1.50 -8.27 -0.30
CA HIS A 27 1.94 -7.31 -1.31
C HIS A 27 3.39 -7.51 -1.76
N CYS A 28 4.33 -7.50 -0.82
CA CYS A 28 5.75 -7.55 -1.17
C CYS A 28 6.37 -8.94 -1.01
N HIS A 29 5.58 -9.93 -0.57
CA HIS A 29 5.97 -11.32 -0.38
C HIS A 29 7.13 -11.55 0.60
N LYS A 30 7.54 -10.50 1.34
CA LYS A 30 8.54 -10.62 2.40
C LYS A 30 7.99 -11.48 3.55
N GLN A 31 8.83 -12.33 4.13
CA GLN A 31 8.52 -13.05 5.35
C GLN A 31 8.17 -12.07 6.48
N LEU A 32 7.10 -12.35 7.21
CA LEU A 32 6.57 -11.45 8.22
C LEU A 32 7.17 -11.73 9.59
N ASP A 33 7.93 -10.77 10.11
CA ASP A 33 8.32 -10.73 11.53
C ASP A 33 7.20 -10.11 12.38
N ARG A 34 6.58 -9.08 11.83
CA ARG A 34 5.41 -8.39 12.42
C ARG A 34 4.38 -8.14 11.33
N MET A 35 3.13 -8.43 11.65
CA MET A 35 2.04 -8.35 10.70
C MET A 35 1.02 -7.31 11.13
N ALA A 36 0.58 -6.51 10.16
CA ALA A 36 -0.64 -5.73 10.26
C ALA A 36 -1.77 -6.44 9.49
N LEU A 37 -2.92 -6.60 10.11
CA LEU A 37 -4.15 -7.00 9.43
C LEU A 37 -4.87 -5.75 8.96
N VAL A 38 -5.25 -5.74 7.71
CA VAL A 38 -6.04 -4.67 7.08
C VAL A 38 -7.39 -5.24 6.70
N PHE A 39 -8.45 -4.55 7.09
CA PHE A 39 -9.82 -4.87 6.76
C PHE A 39 -10.49 -3.63 6.15
N ARG A 40 -10.96 -3.77 4.92
CA ARG A 40 -11.58 -2.65 4.18
C ARG A 40 -10.77 -1.36 4.20
N GLY A 41 -9.46 -1.46 3.99
CA GLY A 41 -8.55 -0.31 3.93
C GLY A 41 -8.13 0.28 5.30
N GLN A 42 -8.53 -0.34 6.41
CA GLN A 42 -8.15 0.10 7.75
C GLN A 42 -7.33 -0.95 8.49
N ILE A 43 -6.29 -0.49 9.19
CA ILE A 43 -5.49 -1.36 10.06
C ILE A 43 -6.32 -1.74 11.28
N ILE A 44 -6.42 -3.05 11.53
CA ILE A 44 -7.05 -3.58 12.74
C ILE A 44 -6.04 -3.52 13.89
N ASN A 45 -6.30 -2.68 14.88
CA ASN A 45 -5.53 -2.59 16.11
C ASN A 45 -6.18 -3.41 17.24
N LYS A 46 -5.50 -3.51 18.39
CA LYS A 46 -6.00 -4.26 19.55
C LYS A 46 -7.34 -3.72 20.08
N GLU A 47 -7.54 -2.41 20.03
CA GLU A 47 -8.76 -1.75 20.51
C GLU A 47 -9.93 -2.04 19.57
N ALA A 48 -9.69 -2.00 18.25
CA ALA A 48 -10.70 -2.40 17.27
C ALA A 48 -11.11 -3.87 17.43
N ILE A 49 -10.14 -4.76 17.68
CA ILE A 49 -10.41 -6.19 17.92
C ILE A 49 -11.22 -6.39 19.20
N ALA A 50 -10.89 -5.68 20.28
CA ALA A 50 -11.64 -5.74 21.54
C ALA A 50 -13.10 -5.26 21.36
N GLY A 51 -13.35 -4.25 20.53
CA GLY A 51 -14.68 -3.78 20.17
C GLY A 51 -15.47 -4.74 19.25
N MET A 52 -14.78 -5.68 18.59
CA MET A 52 -15.36 -6.65 17.65
C MET A 52 -15.60 -8.04 18.28
N ASP A 53 -15.66 -8.16 19.58
CA ASP A 53 -15.67 -9.46 20.28
C ASP A 53 -17.06 -10.13 20.32
N GLN A 54 -17.90 -9.86 19.32
CA GLN A 54 -19.17 -10.56 19.16
C GLN A 54 -18.94 -11.97 18.60
N PRO A 55 -19.61 -12.98 19.18
CA PRO A 55 -19.54 -14.34 18.67
C PRO A 55 -20.12 -14.44 17.25
N ILE A 56 -19.33 -14.93 16.31
CA ILE A 56 -19.74 -15.22 14.94
C ILE A 56 -19.62 -16.71 14.64
N ASP A 57 -20.33 -17.18 13.67
CA ASP A 57 -20.21 -18.54 13.15
C ASP A 57 -19.20 -18.65 12.01
N ASP A 58 -18.88 -19.86 11.62
CA ASP A 58 -17.90 -20.14 10.57
C ASP A 58 -18.34 -19.62 9.19
N GLN A 59 -19.61 -19.53 8.90
CA GLN A 59 -20.10 -19.00 7.62
C GLN A 59 -19.90 -17.49 7.51
N VAL A 60 -20.15 -16.76 8.59
CA VAL A 60 -19.86 -15.33 8.68
C VAL A 60 -18.37 -15.08 8.55
N TRP A 61 -17.55 -15.91 9.23
CA TRP A 61 -16.11 -15.82 9.15
C TRP A 61 -15.59 -16.03 7.72
N LEU A 62 -16.07 -17.04 7.00
CA LEU A 62 -15.69 -17.30 5.60
C LEU A 62 -15.90 -16.09 4.70
N LYS A 63 -16.95 -15.32 4.93
CA LYS A 63 -17.19 -14.07 4.18
C LYS A 63 -16.22 -12.96 4.57
N LEU A 64 -15.99 -12.78 5.88
CA LEU A 64 -15.13 -11.71 6.40
C LEU A 64 -13.65 -11.93 6.04
N GLN A 65 -13.15 -13.14 6.04
CA GLN A 65 -11.75 -13.43 5.78
C GLN A 65 -11.30 -13.03 4.37
N HIS A 66 -12.19 -13.00 3.38
CA HIS A 66 -11.88 -12.54 2.02
C HIS A 66 -11.59 -11.03 1.95
N GLU A 67 -12.05 -10.27 2.93
CA GLU A 67 -11.82 -8.84 3.03
C GLU A 67 -10.58 -8.50 3.89
N LEU A 68 -9.92 -9.52 4.46
CA LEU A 68 -8.71 -9.37 5.25
C LEU A 68 -7.46 -9.47 4.39
N THR A 69 -6.50 -8.62 4.67
CA THR A 69 -5.18 -8.65 4.04
C THR A 69 -4.09 -8.60 5.10
N ALA A 70 -3.14 -9.53 5.04
CA ALA A 70 -1.99 -9.56 5.93
C ALA A 70 -0.83 -8.84 5.27
N LEU A 71 -0.38 -7.74 5.84
CA LEU A 71 0.67 -6.89 5.30
C LEU A 71 1.82 -6.72 6.29
N CYS A 72 3.04 -6.55 5.79
CA CYS A 72 4.13 -6.04 6.62
C CYS A 72 3.85 -4.57 7.00
N ARG A 73 4.55 -4.08 8.02
CA ARG A 73 4.35 -2.71 8.51
C ARG A 73 4.46 -1.67 7.40
N PHE A 74 5.50 -1.77 6.57
CA PHE A 74 5.71 -0.84 5.46
C PHE A 74 4.56 -0.86 4.44
N CYS A 75 4.13 -2.04 4.00
CA CYS A 75 3.03 -2.17 3.05
C CYS A 75 1.70 -1.69 3.64
N SER A 76 1.43 -1.95 4.92
CA SER A 76 0.20 -1.49 5.57
C SER A 76 0.16 0.03 5.72
N GLU A 77 1.28 0.67 6.05
CA GLU A 77 1.38 2.13 6.14
C GLU A 77 1.10 2.78 4.77
N ILE A 78 1.69 2.26 3.69
CA ILE A 78 1.43 2.76 2.34
C ILE A 78 -0.03 2.54 1.94
N TYR A 79 -0.58 1.33 2.17
CA TYR A 79 -1.94 0.99 1.80
C TYR A 79 -3.00 1.86 2.52
N CYS A 80 -2.81 2.10 3.81
CA CYS A 80 -3.80 2.81 4.62
C CYS A 80 -3.63 4.33 4.61
N ASN A 81 -2.42 4.84 4.37
CA ASN A 81 -2.10 6.26 4.50
C ASN A 81 -1.84 6.96 3.16
N SER A 82 -1.85 6.23 2.03
CA SER A 82 -1.74 6.86 0.71
C SER A 82 -3.06 7.57 0.38
N THR A 83 -3.07 8.88 0.50
CA THR A 83 -4.13 9.69 -0.07
C THR A 83 -4.05 9.64 -1.59
N PRO A 84 -5.18 9.63 -2.32
CA PRO A 84 -5.17 9.82 -3.76
C PRO A 84 -4.48 11.14 -4.10
N GLY A 85 -3.35 11.07 -4.74
CA GLY A 85 -2.55 12.19 -5.18
C GLY A 85 -2.31 12.11 -6.69
N TYR A 86 -1.12 12.55 -7.11
CA TYR A 86 -0.72 12.57 -8.53
C TYR A 86 -0.16 11.22 -8.99
N PHE A 87 0.33 10.39 -8.07
CA PHE A 87 1.00 9.13 -8.36
C PHE A 87 0.21 7.95 -7.83
N ASP A 88 0.18 6.88 -8.61
CA ASP A 88 -0.32 5.58 -8.16
C ASP A 88 0.77 4.84 -7.37
N ILE A 89 0.95 5.24 -6.12
CA ILE A 89 2.01 4.73 -5.24
C ILE A 89 1.91 3.22 -5.02
N MET A 90 0.68 2.69 -4.91
CA MET A 90 0.46 1.27 -4.67
C MET A 90 0.85 0.42 -5.89
N ALA A 91 0.39 0.79 -7.07
CA ALA A 91 0.70 0.08 -8.29
C ALA A 91 2.19 0.22 -8.66
N PHE A 92 2.79 1.39 -8.44
CA PHE A 92 4.22 1.61 -8.61
C PHE A 92 5.05 0.71 -7.68
N LYS A 93 4.70 0.62 -6.42
CA LYS A 93 5.35 -0.28 -5.47
C LYS A 93 5.26 -1.74 -5.92
N GLN A 94 4.08 -2.16 -6.37
CA GLN A 94 3.87 -3.51 -6.87
C GLN A 94 4.75 -3.80 -8.09
N TYR A 95 4.80 -2.87 -9.04
CA TYR A 95 5.69 -2.94 -10.21
C TYR A 95 7.15 -3.12 -9.79
N LEU A 96 7.64 -2.34 -8.84
CA LEU A 96 9.03 -2.45 -8.38
C LEU A 96 9.35 -3.81 -7.77
N PHE A 97 8.42 -4.41 -7.03
CA PHE A 97 8.61 -5.73 -6.44
C PHE A 97 8.53 -6.87 -7.46
N GLU A 98 7.62 -6.78 -8.43
CA GLU A 98 7.33 -7.88 -9.36
C GLU A 98 8.13 -7.83 -10.65
N GLN A 99 8.44 -6.63 -11.14
CA GLN A 99 9.05 -6.42 -12.45
C GLN A 99 10.52 -5.98 -12.40
N THR A 100 11.09 -5.87 -11.19
CA THR A 100 12.50 -5.50 -11.01
C THR A 100 13.16 -6.41 -9.98
N GLU A 101 14.48 -6.55 -10.07
CA GLU A 101 15.29 -7.33 -9.11
C GLU A 101 15.80 -6.46 -7.94
N MET A 102 15.10 -5.38 -7.63
CA MET A 102 15.50 -4.48 -6.55
C MET A 102 15.34 -5.12 -5.17
N SER A 103 16.26 -4.80 -4.27
CA SER A 103 16.12 -5.16 -2.87
C SER A 103 14.93 -4.44 -2.22
N HIS A 104 14.36 -5.04 -1.17
CA HIS A 104 13.26 -4.42 -0.41
C HIS A 104 13.61 -3.02 0.12
N SER A 105 14.85 -2.80 0.56
CA SER A 105 15.30 -1.49 1.02
C SER A 105 15.31 -0.46 -0.10
N THR A 106 15.76 -0.84 -1.29
CA THR A 106 15.76 0.02 -2.47
C THR A 106 14.35 0.39 -2.92
N VAL A 107 13.45 -0.59 -2.99
CA VAL A 107 12.03 -0.33 -3.30
C VAL A 107 11.42 0.64 -2.30
N ARG A 108 11.66 0.42 -1.01
CA ARG A 108 11.19 1.30 0.06
C ARG A 108 11.67 2.76 -0.14
N GLU A 109 12.93 2.96 -0.49
CA GLU A 109 13.45 4.30 -0.74
C GLU A 109 12.73 5.01 -1.89
N TYR A 110 12.54 4.34 -3.04
CA TYR A 110 11.81 4.92 -4.16
C TYR A 110 10.37 5.27 -3.80
N VAL A 111 9.68 4.37 -3.14
CA VAL A 111 8.28 4.56 -2.72
C VAL A 111 8.15 5.71 -1.73
N VAL A 112 9.03 5.79 -0.73
CA VAL A 112 9.02 6.88 0.26
C VAL A 112 9.32 8.24 -0.39
N ARG A 113 10.29 8.29 -1.32
CA ARG A 113 10.61 9.52 -2.05
C ARG A 113 9.43 10.01 -2.89
N LEU A 114 8.82 9.10 -3.65
CA LEU A 114 7.67 9.44 -4.49
C LEU A 114 6.46 9.88 -3.65
N ARG A 115 6.19 9.19 -2.53
CA ARG A 115 5.13 9.56 -1.60
C ARG A 115 5.33 10.96 -1.00
N ARG A 116 6.55 11.30 -0.59
CA ARG A 116 6.86 12.64 -0.08
C ARG A 116 6.66 13.72 -1.14
N LEU A 117 7.07 13.42 -2.38
CA LEU A 117 6.82 14.32 -3.50
C LEU A 117 5.32 14.52 -3.72
N ASP A 118 4.54 13.44 -3.73
CA ASP A 118 3.09 13.47 -3.89
C ASP A 118 2.42 14.36 -2.82
N GLU A 119 2.77 14.16 -1.56
CA GLU A 119 2.29 14.96 -0.43
C GLU A 119 2.60 16.46 -0.60
N MET A 120 3.78 16.79 -1.08
CA MET A 120 4.20 18.17 -1.32
C MET A 120 3.44 18.81 -2.50
N LEU A 121 3.22 18.07 -3.58
CA LEU A 121 2.46 18.54 -4.74
C LEU A 121 0.98 18.76 -4.39
N VAL A 122 0.39 17.87 -3.60
CA VAL A 122 -0.96 18.05 -3.06
C VAL A 122 -1.04 19.31 -2.22
N ALA A 123 -0.09 19.55 -1.34
CA ALA A 123 -0.05 20.76 -0.50
C ALA A 123 0.09 22.05 -1.31
N LYS A 124 0.70 22.00 -2.49
CA LYS A 124 0.86 23.13 -3.42
C LYS A 124 -0.28 23.29 -4.43
N ASN A 125 -1.29 22.43 -4.38
CA ASN A 125 -2.45 22.44 -5.28
C ASN A 125 -2.10 22.43 -6.78
N TYR A 126 -1.13 21.62 -7.19
CA TYR A 126 -0.85 21.43 -8.61
C TYR A 126 -2.04 20.79 -9.34
N PRO A 127 -2.25 21.08 -10.64
CA PRO A 127 -3.31 20.43 -11.42
C PRO A 127 -3.18 18.92 -11.42
N ALA A 128 -4.31 18.21 -11.39
CA ALA A 128 -4.35 16.74 -11.35
C ALA A 128 -3.65 16.08 -12.53
N GLU A 129 -3.61 16.75 -13.67
CA GLU A 129 -3.01 16.28 -14.92
C GLU A 129 -1.49 16.46 -14.98
N THR A 130 -0.88 17.01 -13.94
CA THR A 130 0.57 17.35 -13.94
C THR A 130 1.44 16.13 -14.20
N PHE A 131 1.05 14.94 -13.76
CA PHE A 131 1.79 13.69 -13.92
C PHE A 131 0.98 12.58 -14.60
N THR A 132 0.23 12.92 -15.64
CA THR A 132 -0.40 11.93 -16.52
C THR A 132 0.66 11.18 -17.34
N ARG A 133 0.25 10.07 -17.96
CA ARG A 133 1.12 9.28 -18.86
C ARG A 133 1.77 10.12 -19.96
N GLU A 134 1.12 11.19 -20.38
CA GLU A 134 1.60 12.06 -21.49
C GLU A 134 2.57 13.12 -20.97
N THR A 135 2.37 13.61 -19.76
CA THR A 135 3.17 14.70 -19.19
C THR A 135 4.32 14.23 -18.32
N CYS A 136 4.28 13.02 -17.79
CA CYS A 136 5.28 12.49 -16.88
C CYS A 136 6.67 12.31 -17.52
N ALA A 137 6.72 12.08 -18.82
CA ALA A 137 7.98 11.95 -19.57
C ALA A 137 8.67 13.29 -19.89
N SER A 138 8.07 14.42 -19.51
CA SER A 138 8.66 15.74 -19.75
C SER A 138 9.70 16.08 -18.69
N GLU A 139 10.97 15.99 -19.04
CA GLU A 139 12.06 16.38 -18.12
C GLU A 139 12.00 17.87 -17.74
N THR A 140 11.48 18.71 -18.63
CA THR A 140 11.26 20.14 -18.36
C THR A 140 10.21 20.36 -17.29
N LEU A 141 9.12 19.59 -17.31
CA LEU A 141 8.07 19.64 -16.30
C LEU A 141 8.60 19.15 -14.93
N HIS A 142 9.33 18.04 -14.93
CA HIS A 142 9.98 17.53 -13.72
C HIS A 142 10.94 18.55 -13.14
N GLN A 143 11.75 19.20 -13.98
CA GLN A 143 12.69 20.23 -13.53
C GLN A 143 11.96 21.42 -12.91
N ARG A 144 10.94 21.94 -13.59
CA ARG A 144 10.15 23.07 -13.08
C ARG A 144 9.55 22.82 -11.72
N ILE A 145 8.97 21.62 -11.51
CA ILE A 145 8.36 21.26 -10.24
C ILE A 145 9.41 21.09 -9.15
N ILE A 146 10.53 20.43 -9.48
CA ILE A 146 11.61 20.22 -8.53
C ILE A 146 12.25 21.54 -8.10
N ASP A 147 12.41 22.49 -9.00
CA ASP A 147 13.00 23.80 -8.70
C ASP A 147 12.14 24.61 -7.71
N GLU A 148 10.85 24.34 -7.65
CA GLU A 148 9.94 24.96 -6.67
C GLU A 148 9.98 24.28 -5.29
N LEU A 149 10.67 23.15 -5.16
CA LEU A 149 10.80 22.39 -3.91
C LEU A 149 12.10 22.74 -3.17
N PRO A 150 12.22 22.40 -1.87
CA PRO A 150 13.44 22.63 -1.11
C PRO A 150 14.68 21.96 -1.74
N ASN A 151 15.76 22.69 -1.90
CA ASN A 151 16.98 22.26 -2.60
C ASN A 151 17.57 20.92 -2.14
N ALA A 152 17.51 20.63 -0.85
CA ALA A 152 18.11 19.42 -0.27
C ALA A 152 17.50 18.10 -0.80
N ALA A 153 16.33 18.14 -1.44
CA ALA A 153 15.60 16.94 -1.86
C ALA A 153 15.55 16.77 -3.40
N HIS A 154 16.05 17.73 -4.19
CA HIS A 154 15.87 17.75 -5.65
C HIS A 154 16.34 16.47 -6.33
N ASN A 155 17.54 16.00 -6.03
CA ASN A 155 18.08 14.81 -6.67
C ASN A 155 17.28 13.54 -6.33
N ASN A 156 16.81 13.43 -5.10
CA ASN A 156 15.99 12.29 -4.68
C ASN A 156 14.65 12.25 -5.40
N TYR A 157 14.02 13.40 -5.63
CA TYR A 157 12.77 13.49 -6.36
C TYR A 157 12.93 13.19 -7.86
N ARG A 158 14.01 13.68 -8.49
CA ARG A 158 14.35 13.34 -9.87
C ARG A 158 14.53 11.84 -10.08
N ILE A 159 15.26 11.18 -9.18
CA ILE A 159 15.48 9.75 -9.23
C ILE A 159 14.15 8.99 -9.12
N ALA A 160 13.29 9.39 -8.19
CA ALA A 160 11.98 8.78 -8.02
C ALA A 160 11.07 8.98 -9.24
N LEU A 161 11.03 10.19 -9.81
CA LEU A 161 10.25 10.50 -11.01
C LEU A 161 10.71 9.70 -12.24
N ARG A 162 12.01 9.59 -12.47
CA ARG A 162 12.54 8.77 -13.56
C ARG A 162 12.14 7.31 -13.42
N LYS A 163 12.12 6.81 -12.19
CA LYS A 163 11.67 5.44 -11.92
C LYS A 163 10.17 5.26 -12.13
N TYR A 164 9.40 6.27 -11.78
CA TYR A 164 7.96 6.29 -12.04
C TYR A 164 7.65 6.36 -13.54
N ASP A 165 8.44 7.11 -14.32
CA ASP A 165 8.32 7.13 -15.78
C ASP A 165 8.56 5.75 -16.42
N GLN A 166 9.51 4.97 -15.87
CA GLN A 166 9.73 3.59 -16.30
C GLN A 166 8.51 2.70 -16.02
N TYR A 167 7.87 2.87 -14.87
CA TYR A 167 6.62 2.21 -14.55
C TYR A 167 5.49 2.56 -15.53
N LEU A 168 5.33 3.83 -15.85
CA LEU A 168 4.31 4.27 -16.80
C LEU A 168 4.58 3.74 -18.23
N ALA A 169 5.82 3.69 -18.64
CA ALA A 169 6.22 3.09 -19.92
C ALA A 169 5.92 1.59 -19.94
N TRP A 170 6.19 0.89 -18.86
CA TRP A 170 5.84 -0.52 -18.72
C TRP A 170 4.33 -0.75 -18.81
N GLN A 171 3.51 0.06 -18.15
CA GLN A 171 2.05 -0.03 -18.24
C GLN A 171 1.52 0.12 -19.69
N LYS A 172 2.19 0.92 -20.52
CA LYS A 172 1.79 1.11 -21.94
C LYS A 172 2.08 -0.10 -22.81
N SER A 173 2.99 -0.98 -22.35
CA SER A 173 3.43 -2.15 -23.13
C SER A 173 2.48 -3.34 -22.99
N TYR A 174 1.51 -3.27 -22.09
CA TYR A 174 0.50 -4.27 -21.81
C TYR A 174 -0.91 -3.69 -21.93
#